data_b825b64153ef742cbed96a00ace2a8e0
#
_entry.id   b825b64153ef742cbed96a00ace2a8e0
#
_cell.length_a   1.000
_cell.length_b   1.000
_cell.length_c   1.000
_cell.angle_alpha   90.00
_cell.angle_beta   90.00
_cell.angle_gamma   90.00
#
_symmetry.space_group_name_H-M   'P 1'
#
loop_
_entity.id
_entity.type
_entity.pdbx_description
1 polymer ?
#
loop_
_entity_poly.entity_id
_entity_poly.type
_entity_poly.pdbx_seq_one_letter_code
_entity_poly.pdbx_strand_id
1 'polypeptide(L)'
;VGSEMCIRDSYYSEEDTPGKHPYHEAGVYYIQEASAMAPVGYLDVQPGDYVLDLCAAPGGKSTQIGAAMQGKGILICNEIHPARAKILSENVERMGLTNAVVTNESPERLSAYFPEYFDKILVDAPCSGEGMFRKHEEACSEWSPENVELCAKRQDSVLDEAAAMLKKGGRLVYSTCTFALQEDEGSVARFLLRHPEFSIKETLSLIHISEPTRRVVIS
;
A
#
# COMPACT_ATOMS: atom_id res chain seq x y z
N VAL A 1 -1.76 26.63 -14.65
CA VAL A 1 -1.83 27.01 -13.23
C VAL A 1 -2.30 25.76 -12.50
N GLY A 2 -1.35 24.95 -12.04
CA GLY A 2 -1.63 23.69 -11.33
C GLY A 2 -2.34 24.01 -10.01
N SER A 3 -3.49 23.34 -9.76
CA SER A 3 -4.10 23.36 -8.46
C SER A 3 -3.23 22.51 -7.53
N GLU A 4 -2.53 23.16 -6.63
CA GLU A 4 -1.77 22.51 -5.57
C GLU A 4 -2.72 21.75 -4.64
N MET A 5 -2.80 20.44 -4.79
CA MET A 5 -3.26 19.60 -3.69
C MET A 5 -2.00 19.08 -2.99
N CYS A 6 -1.65 19.73 -1.89
CA CYS A 6 -0.55 19.33 -1.01
C CYS A 6 -0.85 18.02 -0.31
N ILE A 7 -0.63 16.92 -1.01
CA ILE A 7 -0.12 15.72 -0.38
C ILE A 7 1.37 15.78 -0.69
N ARG A 8 2.20 16.07 0.31
CA ARG A 8 3.64 16.32 0.24
C ARG A 8 4.27 15.91 -1.09
N ASP A 9 4.75 16.89 -1.88
CA ASP A 9 5.55 16.72 -3.08
C ASP A 9 4.89 15.99 -4.27
N SER A 10 3.57 16.07 -4.41
CA SER A 10 2.83 15.54 -5.55
C SER A 10 2.30 16.66 -6.44
N TYR A 11 2.46 16.51 -7.74
CA TYR A 11 2.05 17.48 -8.74
C TYR A 11 1.19 16.81 -9.81
N TYR A 12 0.17 17.51 -10.31
CA TYR A 12 -0.53 17.06 -11.50
C TYR A 12 0.31 17.42 -12.74
N SER A 13 0.48 16.46 -13.65
CA SER A 13 1.11 16.69 -14.94
C SER A 13 0.04 16.89 -16.01
N GLU A 14 0.22 17.90 -16.85
CA GLU A 14 -0.58 18.14 -18.05
C GLU A 14 0.04 17.46 -19.29
N GLU A 15 1.15 16.75 -19.13
CA GLU A 15 1.82 16.05 -20.21
C GLU A 15 1.02 14.82 -20.66
N ASP A 16 0.82 14.67 -21.97
CA ASP A 16 0.08 13.53 -22.56
C ASP A 16 0.78 12.18 -22.34
N THR A 17 2.09 12.16 -22.19
CA THR A 17 2.88 10.93 -22.03
C THR A 17 4.01 11.06 -21.02
N PRO A 18 3.72 11.33 -19.73
CA PRO A 18 4.76 11.56 -18.73
C PRO A 18 5.69 10.35 -18.51
N GLY A 19 5.19 9.12 -18.77
CA GLY A 19 5.99 7.89 -18.67
C GLY A 19 7.06 7.72 -19.74
N LYS A 20 7.03 8.53 -20.81
CA LYS A 20 8.06 8.52 -21.88
C LYS A 20 9.11 9.61 -21.72
N HIS A 21 8.96 10.46 -20.70
CA HIS A 21 9.89 11.56 -20.47
C HIS A 21 11.22 11.03 -19.90
N PRO A 22 12.39 11.54 -20.36
CA PRO A 22 13.72 11.10 -19.86
C PRO A 22 13.86 11.18 -18.33
N TYR A 23 13.21 12.13 -17.67
CA TYR A 23 13.22 12.26 -16.21
C TYR A 23 12.47 11.11 -15.50
N HIS A 24 11.48 10.52 -16.14
CA HIS A 24 10.85 9.31 -15.61
C HIS A 24 11.84 8.15 -15.59
N GLU A 25 12.57 7.93 -16.68
CA GLU A 25 13.62 6.90 -16.77
C GLU A 25 14.77 7.16 -15.78
N ALA A 26 15.09 8.44 -15.56
CA ALA A 26 16.10 8.85 -14.59
C ALA A 26 15.64 8.78 -13.13
N GLY A 27 14.41 8.33 -12.85
CA GLY A 27 13.89 8.19 -11.49
C GLY A 27 13.58 9.49 -10.76
N VAL A 28 13.42 10.61 -11.49
CA VAL A 28 13.13 11.91 -10.87
C VAL A 28 11.72 11.96 -10.28
N TYR A 29 10.79 11.19 -10.83
CA TYR A 29 9.42 11.08 -10.34
C TYR A 29 8.81 9.70 -10.62
N TYR A 30 7.77 9.38 -9.85
CA TYR A 30 6.92 8.21 -10.04
C TYR A 30 5.50 8.65 -10.41
N ILE A 31 4.90 8.02 -11.43
CA ILE A 31 3.53 8.33 -11.86
C ILE A 31 2.57 7.49 -11.04
N GLN A 32 1.68 8.17 -10.29
CA GLN A 32 0.70 7.49 -9.45
C GLN A 32 -0.61 8.29 -9.41
N GLU A 33 -1.71 7.59 -9.23
CA GLU A 33 -2.99 8.26 -8.99
C GLU A 33 -3.03 8.92 -7.61
N ALA A 34 -3.69 10.06 -7.52
CA ALA A 34 -3.83 10.81 -6.27
C ALA A 34 -4.48 9.96 -5.16
N SER A 35 -5.50 9.17 -5.51
CA SER A 35 -6.15 8.26 -4.57
C SER A 35 -5.21 7.19 -4.02
N ALA A 36 -4.31 6.65 -4.84
CA ALA A 36 -3.35 5.62 -4.43
C ALA A 36 -2.23 6.15 -3.52
N MET A 37 -2.03 7.48 -3.47
CA MET A 37 -1.01 8.10 -2.61
C MET A 37 -1.45 8.25 -1.15
N ALA A 38 -2.75 8.36 -0.90
CA ALA A 38 -3.26 8.70 0.42
C ALA A 38 -2.97 7.65 1.52
N PRO A 39 -2.93 6.31 1.27
CA PRO A 39 -2.57 5.35 2.31
C PRO A 39 -1.22 5.64 2.96
N VAL A 40 -0.22 6.03 2.18
CA VAL A 40 1.11 6.39 2.71
C VAL A 40 1.06 7.65 3.59
N GLY A 41 0.22 8.62 3.23
CA GLY A 41 0.01 9.81 4.07
C GLY A 41 -0.55 9.46 5.47
N TYR A 42 -1.45 8.48 5.56
CA TYR A 42 -1.99 8.00 6.83
C TYR A 42 -1.01 7.13 7.62
N LEU A 43 -0.06 6.50 6.94
CA LEU A 43 0.98 5.71 7.60
C LEU A 43 1.89 6.58 8.46
N ASP A 44 2.04 7.87 8.11
CA ASP A 44 2.80 8.86 8.88
C ASP A 44 4.25 8.42 9.13
N VAL A 45 4.91 8.03 8.04
CA VAL A 45 6.29 7.54 8.05
C VAL A 45 7.25 8.65 8.44
N GLN A 46 8.17 8.33 9.36
CA GLN A 46 9.22 9.24 9.79
C GLN A 46 10.60 8.71 9.41
N PRO A 47 11.58 9.60 9.18
CA PRO A 47 12.97 9.19 8.98
C PRO A 47 13.50 8.38 10.17
N GLY A 48 13.94 7.16 9.90
CA GLY A 48 14.44 6.23 10.92
C GLY A 48 13.49 5.09 11.27
N ASP A 49 12.22 5.15 10.82
CA ASP A 49 11.26 4.05 11.00
C ASP A 49 11.72 2.75 10.30
N TYR A 50 11.29 1.63 10.83
CA TYR A 50 11.34 0.33 10.18
C TYR A 50 9.96 0.05 9.58
N VAL A 51 9.89 0.06 8.25
CA VAL A 51 8.62 0.04 7.52
C VAL A 51 8.52 -1.18 6.64
N LEU A 52 7.34 -1.80 6.62
CA LEU A 52 6.98 -2.87 5.69
C LEU A 52 5.86 -2.41 4.75
N ASP A 53 6.09 -2.54 3.46
CA ASP A 53 5.05 -2.53 2.42
C ASP A 53 4.82 -3.99 2.00
N LEU A 54 3.73 -4.60 2.50
CA LEU A 54 3.56 -6.06 2.46
C LEU A 54 3.08 -6.57 1.10
N CYS A 55 2.39 -5.73 0.31
CA CYS A 55 1.86 -6.05 -1.01
C CYS A 55 2.29 -4.95 -2.01
N ALA A 56 3.60 -4.78 -2.17
CA ALA A 56 4.23 -3.56 -2.63
C ALA A 56 4.16 -3.28 -4.14
N ALA A 57 4.04 -4.34 -4.98
CA ALA A 57 4.13 -4.15 -6.42
C ALA A 57 2.95 -3.33 -6.99
N PRO A 58 3.21 -2.45 -7.95
CA PRO A 58 4.46 -2.24 -8.71
C PRO A 58 5.48 -1.29 -8.06
N GLY A 59 5.25 -0.72 -6.86
CA GLY A 59 6.22 0.08 -6.13
C GLY A 59 5.86 1.55 -5.91
N GLY A 60 4.70 2.01 -6.37
CA GLY A 60 4.29 3.41 -6.21
C GLY A 60 4.19 3.84 -4.75
N LYS A 61 3.60 3.02 -3.88
CA LYS A 61 3.51 3.28 -2.45
C LYS A 61 4.86 3.13 -1.76
N SER A 62 5.64 2.10 -2.13
CA SER A 62 7.00 1.88 -1.62
C SER A 62 7.91 3.07 -1.92
N THR A 63 7.85 3.63 -3.13
CA THR A 63 8.69 4.80 -3.50
C THR A 63 8.28 6.05 -2.74
N GLN A 64 6.99 6.25 -2.49
CA GLN A 64 6.47 7.33 -1.65
C GLN A 64 6.91 7.17 -0.18
N ILE A 65 6.87 5.95 0.38
CA ILE A 65 7.39 5.62 1.71
C ILE A 65 8.89 5.94 1.76
N GLY A 66 9.67 5.44 0.80
CA GLY A 66 11.11 5.67 0.73
C GLY A 66 11.50 7.15 0.68
N ALA A 67 10.73 7.96 -0.08
CA ALA A 67 10.91 9.41 -0.11
C ALA A 67 10.68 10.05 1.27
N ALA A 68 9.61 9.64 1.99
CA ALA A 68 9.32 10.12 3.34
C ALA A 68 10.41 9.74 4.36
N MET A 69 11.05 8.60 4.19
CA MET A 69 12.13 8.10 5.06
C MET A 69 13.45 8.86 4.89
N GLN A 70 13.66 9.59 3.80
CA GLN A 70 14.87 10.37 3.54
C GLN A 70 16.18 9.56 3.67
N GLY A 71 16.16 8.29 3.21
CA GLY A 71 17.30 7.38 3.26
C GLY A 71 17.65 6.87 4.67
N LYS A 72 16.80 7.08 5.68
CA LYS A 72 17.03 6.63 7.07
C LYS A 72 16.05 5.52 7.44
N GLY A 73 16.48 4.61 8.33
CA GLY A 73 15.70 3.44 8.70
C GLY A 73 15.77 2.32 7.67
N ILE A 74 14.80 1.42 7.65
CA ILE A 74 14.74 0.25 6.76
C ILE A 74 13.35 0.17 6.16
N LEU A 75 13.29 0.02 4.83
CA LEU A 75 12.05 -0.26 4.11
C LEU A 75 12.13 -1.68 3.51
N ILE A 76 11.22 -2.55 3.92
CA ILE A 76 11.02 -3.86 3.27
C ILE A 76 9.83 -3.73 2.32
N CYS A 77 10.07 -4.01 1.04
CA CYS A 77 9.05 -4.01 -0.01
C CYS A 77 8.81 -5.45 -0.44
N ASN A 78 7.69 -6.04 -0.04
CA ASN A 78 7.40 -7.44 -0.34
C ASN A 78 6.36 -7.61 -1.44
N GLU A 79 6.55 -8.62 -2.27
CA GLU A 79 5.57 -9.05 -3.27
C GLU A 79 5.64 -10.57 -3.45
N ILE A 80 4.50 -11.24 -3.28
CA ILE A 80 4.43 -12.70 -3.35
C ILE A 80 4.62 -13.25 -4.77
N HIS A 81 4.24 -12.49 -5.81
CA HIS A 81 4.35 -12.92 -7.20
C HIS A 81 5.72 -12.56 -7.80
N PRO A 82 6.54 -13.54 -8.22
CA PRO A 82 7.90 -13.29 -8.69
C PRO A 82 8.00 -12.29 -9.85
N ALA A 83 7.08 -12.37 -10.81
CA ALA A 83 7.09 -11.44 -11.95
C ALA A 83 6.81 -9.99 -11.51
N ARG A 84 5.90 -9.78 -10.54
CA ARG A 84 5.61 -8.46 -9.98
C ARG A 84 6.72 -7.98 -9.06
N ALA A 85 7.35 -8.87 -8.30
CA ALA A 85 8.51 -8.54 -7.46
C ALA A 85 9.69 -8.03 -8.30
N LYS A 86 9.88 -8.55 -9.52
CA LYS A 86 10.88 -8.04 -10.45
C LYS A 86 10.58 -6.60 -10.88
N ILE A 87 9.34 -6.29 -11.24
CA ILE A 87 8.92 -4.92 -11.59
C ILE A 87 9.09 -3.98 -10.39
N LEU A 88 8.77 -4.44 -9.19
CA LEU A 88 8.99 -3.70 -7.95
C LEU A 88 10.47 -3.37 -7.75
N SER A 89 11.37 -4.35 -7.92
CA SER A 89 12.82 -4.16 -7.82
C SER A 89 13.33 -3.12 -8.81
N GLU A 90 12.92 -3.23 -10.08
CA GLU A 90 13.27 -2.26 -11.13
C GLU A 90 12.83 -0.83 -10.77
N ASN A 91 11.65 -0.66 -10.19
CA ASN A 91 11.15 0.64 -9.76
C ASN A 91 11.90 1.18 -8.53
N VAL A 92 12.18 0.34 -7.54
CA VAL A 92 12.95 0.71 -6.34
C VAL A 92 14.36 1.16 -6.73
N GLU A 93 15.03 0.43 -7.64
CA GLU A 93 16.34 0.78 -8.16
C GLU A 93 16.30 2.07 -8.98
N ARG A 94 15.35 2.20 -9.91
CA ARG A 94 15.17 3.38 -10.74
C ARG A 94 14.96 4.65 -9.91
N MET A 95 14.21 4.55 -8.81
CA MET A 95 13.96 5.67 -7.89
C MET A 95 15.10 5.92 -6.90
N GLY A 96 16.17 5.12 -6.92
CA GLY A 96 17.37 5.31 -6.11
C GLY A 96 17.15 5.15 -4.60
N LEU A 97 16.24 4.27 -4.18
CA LEU A 97 15.99 4.03 -2.76
C LEU A 97 17.12 3.20 -2.14
N THR A 98 17.99 3.82 -1.38
CA THR A 98 19.20 3.21 -0.82
C THR A 98 18.96 2.40 0.45
N ASN A 99 17.83 2.63 1.14
CA ASN A 99 17.45 1.97 2.38
C ASN A 99 16.30 0.97 2.21
N ALA A 100 16.01 0.56 0.97
CA ALA A 100 14.95 -0.38 0.64
C ALA A 100 15.51 -1.77 0.30
N VAL A 101 14.81 -2.81 0.72
CA VAL A 101 15.06 -4.22 0.38
C VAL A 101 13.80 -4.81 -0.25
N VAL A 102 13.92 -5.35 -1.43
CA VAL A 102 12.81 -6.06 -2.09
C VAL A 102 12.86 -7.54 -1.74
N THR A 103 11.73 -8.07 -1.30
CA THR A 103 11.55 -9.49 -0.98
C THR A 103 10.46 -10.11 -1.84
N ASN A 104 10.62 -11.40 -2.17
CA ASN A 104 9.61 -12.19 -2.86
C ASN A 104 9.22 -13.37 -1.97
N GLU A 105 8.42 -13.09 -0.95
CA GLU A 105 8.05 -14.05 0.08
C GLU A 105 6.56 -14.02 0.37
N SER A 106 6.04 -15.11 0.95
CA SER A 106 4.70 -15.10 1.50
C SER A 106 4.66 -14.35 2.84
N PRO A 107 3.51 -13.76 3.23
CA PRO A 107 3.36 -13.08 4.51
C PRO A 107 3.72 -13.96 5.71
N GLU A 108 3.35 -15.26 5.67
CA GLU A 108 3.62 -16.23 6.74
C GLU A 108 5.12 -16.48 6.92
N ARG A 109 5.88 -16.51 5.81
CA ARG A 109 7.34 -16.64 5.90
C ARG A 109 7.99 -15.39 6.44
N LEU A 110 7.51 -14.21 6.04
CA LEU A 110 8.03 -12.96 6.58
C LEU A 110 7.78 -12.83 8.08
N SER A 111 6.58 -13.15 8.55
CA SER A 111 6.23 -13.05 9.97
C SER A 111 7.08 -13.95 10.86
N ALA A 112 7.51 -15.10 10.34
CA ALA A 112 8.43 -15.99 11.06
C ALA A 112 9.84 -15.37 11.27
N TYR A 113 10.28 -14.46 10.38
CA TYR A 113 11.58 -13.80 10.47
C TYR A 113 11.55 -12.43 11.15
N PHE A 114 10.41 -11.75 11.14
CA PHE A 114 10.27 -10.36 11.60
C PHE A 114 9.19 -10.17 12.69
N PRO A 115 9.12 -11.01 13.75
CA PRO A 115 8.11 -10.82 14.79
C PRO A 115 8.32 -9.48 15.52
N GLU A 116 7.26 -8.68 15.68
CA GLU A 116 7.27 -7.37 16.36
C GLU A 116 8.43 -6.46 15.91
N TYR A 117 8.70 -6.40 14.60
CA TYR A 117 9.90 -5.77 14.06
C TYR A 117 9.63 -4.38 13.47
N PHE A 118 8.47 -4.14 12.86
CA PHE A 118 8.19 -2.93 12.13
C PHE A 118 7.46 -1.88 12.97
N ASP A 119 7.84 -0.62 12.81
CA ASP A 119 7.14 0.52 13.40
C ASP A 119 5.86 0.85 12.63
N LYS A 120 5.91 0.63 11.31
CA LYS A 120 4.83 0.93 10.36
C LYS A 120 4.66 -0.21 9.36
N ILE A 121 3.42 -0.59 9.10
CA ILE A 121 3.09 -1.58 8.05
C ILE A 121 2.00 -1.02 7.14
N LEU A 122 2.24 -1.10 5.84
CA LEU A 122 1.23 -0.85 4.81
C LEU A 122 0.77 -2.20 4.23
N VAL A 123 -0.52 -2.40 4.20
CA VAL A 123 -1.18 -3.53 3.53
C VAL A 123 -2.13 -2.95 2.48
N ASP A 124 -1.62 -2.73 1.26
CA ASP A 124 -2.45 -2.44 0.10
C ASP A 124 -2.88 -3.79 -0.50
N ALA A 125 -3.97 -4.31 0.04
CA ALA A 125 -4.29 -5.72 -0.09
C ALA A 125 -4.76 -6.12 -1.49
N PRO A 126 -4.41 -7.32 -1.99
CA PRO A 126 -5.04 -7.88 -3.16
C PRO A 126 -6.54 -8.02 -2.89
N CYS A 127 -7.37 -7.55 -3.83
CA CYS A 127 -8.81 -7.47 -3.70
C CYS A 127 -9.51 -7.84 -5.00
N SER A 128 -10.84 -7.91 -4.99
CA SER A 128 -11.67 -8.20 -6.18
C SER A 128 -11.59 -7.16 -7.29
N GLY A 129 -11.04 -5.96 -6.99
CA GLY A 129 -10.59 -5.01 -7.99
C GLY A 129 -11.69 -4.16 -8.64
N GLU A 130 -12.85 -3.98 -8.03
CA GLU A 130 -13.96 -3.19 -8.59
C GLU A 130 -13.55 -1.76 -8.98
N GLY A 131 -12.66 -1.13 -8.24
CA GLY A 131 -12.11 0.19 -8.55
C GLY A 131 -11.27 0.23 -9.84
N MET A 132 -10.91 -0.93 -10.40
CA MET A 132 -10.13 -1.05 -11.64
C MET A 132 -11.00 -1.23 -12.89
N PHE A 133 -12.32 -1.40 -12.78
CA PHE A 133 -13.23 -1.65 -13.90
C PHE A 133 -13.16 -0.58 -14.99
N ARG A 134 -12.90 0.67 -14.61
CA ARG A 134 -12.74 1.78 -15.56
C ARG A 134 -11.45 1.72 -16.38
N LYS A 135 -10.44 0.97 -15.92
CA LYS A 135 -9.09 0.92 -16.51
C LYS A 135 -8.82 -0.37 -17.25
N HIS A 136 -9.38 -1.46 -16.76
CA HIS A 136 -9.13 -2.82 -17.24
C HIS A 136 -10.46 -3.55 -17.43
N GLU A 137 -10.86 -3.74 -18.68
CA GLU A 137 -12.08 -4.52 -19.01
C GLU A 137 -11.97 -5.98 -18.52
N GLU A 138 -10.76 -6.52 -18.46
CA GLU A 138 -10.47 -7.85 -17.94
C GLU A 138 -10.88 -7.99 -16.47
N ALA A 139 -10.71 -6.94 -15.65
CA ALA A 139 -11.13 -6.94 -14.26
C ALA A 139 -12.65 -7.15 -14.08
N CYS A 140 -13.45 -6.67 -15.04
CA CYS A 140 -14.89 -6.90 -15.02
C CYS A 140 -15.25 -8.38 -15.28
N SER A 141 -14.47 -9.06 -16.11
CA SER A 141 -14.71 -10.48 -16.46
C SER A 141 -14.25 -11.45 -15.37
N GLU A 142 -13.30 -11.04 -14.54
CA GLU A 142 -12.76 -11.83 -13.43
C GLU A 142 -13.55 -11.65 -12.12
N TRP A 143 -14.40 -10.62 -12.05
CA TRP A 143 -15.18 -10.34 -10.85
C TRP A 143 -16.32 -11.32 -10.68
N SER A 144 -16.46 -11.84 -9.46
CA SER A 144 -17.63 -12.64 -9.03
C SER A 144 -17.81 -12.53 -7.52
N PRO A 145 -19.01 -12.83 -6.98
CA PRO A 145 -19.23 -12.89 -5.53
C PRO A 145 -18.28 -13.88 -4.85
N GLU A 146 -17.97 -15.00 -5.49
CA GLU A 146 -17.06 -16.02 -4.99
C GLU A 146 -15.63 -15.49 -4.90
N ASN A 147 -15.22 -14.67 -5.87
CA ASN A 147 -13.89 -14.01 -5.86
C ASN A 147 -13.80 -12.98 -4.73
N VAL A 148 -14.86 -12.23 -4.45
CA VAL A 148 -14.95 -11.31 -3.31
C VAL A 148 -14.73 -12.05 -1.99
N GLU A 149 -15.42 -13.20 -1.79
CA GLU A 149 -15.24 -14.02 -0.58
C GLU A 149 -13.83 -14.59 -0.46
N LEU A 150 -13.24 -15.03 -1.58
CA LEU A 150 -11.86 -15.54 -1.61
C LEU A 150 -10.85 -14.44 -1.25
N CYS A 151 -11.03 -13.25 -1.81
CA CYS A 151 -10.19 -12.10 -1.50
C CYS A 151 -10.32 -11.70 -0.02
N ALA A 152 -11.53 -11.64 0.53
CA ALA A 152 -11.76 -11.34 1.93
C ALA A 152 -11.05 -12.33 2.87
N LYS A 153 -11.10 -13.64 2.59
CA LYS A 153 -10.37 -14.66 3.35
C LYS A 153 -8.85 -14.50 3.26
N ARG A 154 -8.34 -14.16 2.07
CA ARG A 154 -6.91 -13.89 1.87
C ARG A 154 -6.46 -12.66 2.65
N GLN A 155 -7.26 -11.61 2.64
CA GLN A 155 -7.00 -10.38 3.41
C GLN A 155 -6.98 -10.64 4.90
N ASP A 156 -7.86 -11.50 5.43
CA ASP A 156 -7.83 -11.91 6.83
C ASP A 156 -6.48 -12.52 7.21
N SER A 157 -5.95 -13.47 6.42
CA SER A 157 -4.63 -14.07 6.65
C SER A 157 -3.50 -13.03 6.57
N VAL A 158 -3.50 -12.18 5.54
CA VAL A 158 -2.46 -11.16 5.36
C VAL A 158 -2.43 -10.18 6.53
N LEU A 159 -3.61 -9.77 7.04
CA LEU A 159 -3.72 -8.87 8.19
C LEU A 159 -3.23 -9.52 9.49
N ASP A 160 -3.53 -10.81 9.71
CA ASP A 160 -3.06 -11.54 10.89
C ASP A 160 -1.52 -11.63 10.91
N GLU A 161 -0.90 -11.90 9.75
CA GLU A 161 0.55 -11.92 9.63
C GLU A 161 1.17 -10.51 9.80
N ALA A 162 0.51 -9.48 9.26
CA ALA A 162 0.94 -8.10 9.47
C ALA A 162 0.90 -7.70 10.95
N ALA A 163 -0.14 -8.12 11.70
CA ALA A 163 -0.25 -7.89 13.13
C ALA A 163 0.92 -8.52 13.90
N ALA A 164 1.30 -9.75 13.56
CA ALA A 164 2.42 -10.46 14.20
C ALA A 164 3.76 -9.75 13.97
N MET A 165 3.91 -9.03 12.88
CA MET A 165 5.14 -8.29 12.53
C MET A 165 5.20 -6.87 13.09
N LEU A 166 4.07 -6.31 13.52
CA LEU A 166 4.00 -4.94 14.01
C LEU A 166 4.46 -4.83 15.46
N LYS A 167 5.31 -3.85 15.76
CA LYS A 167 5.68 -3.50 17.15
C LYS A 167 4.48 -3.01 17.95
N LYS A 168 4.52 -3.18 19.25
CA LYS A 168 3.57 -2.54 20.16
C LYS A 168 3.60 -1.03 20.01
N GLY A 169 2.43 -0.43 19.82
CA GLY A 169 2.30 1.01 19.53
C GLY A 169 2.66 1.40 18.10
N GLY A 170 2.92 0.43 17.24
CA GLY A 170 3.11 0.65 15.81
C GLY A 170 1.81 1.01 15.10
N ARG A 171 1.91 1.30 13.80
CA ARG A 171 0.76 1.68 12.97
C ARG A 171 0.65 0.79 11.75
N LEU A 172 -0.54 0.26 11.51
CA LEU A 172 -0.91 -0.50 10.32
C LEU A 172 -1.91 0.33 9.52
N VAL A 173 -1.65 0.47 8.22
CA VAL A 173 -2.63 1.04 7.28
C VAL A 173 -3.07 -0.06 6.33
N TYR A 174 -4.37 -0.26 6.27
CA TYR A 174 -5.02 -1.19 5.35
C TYR A 174 -5.73 -0.41 4.24
N SER A 175 -5.55 -0.83 3.01
CA SER A 175 -6.21 -0.25 1.84
C SER A 175 -6.55 -1.31 0.80
N THR A 176 -7.60 -1.05 0.03
CA THR A 176 -8.02 -1.87 -1.11
C THR A 176 -8.41 -0.97 -2.27
N CYS A 177 -8.60 -1.55 -3.45
CA CYS A 177 -9.21 -0.89 -4.61
C CYS A 177 -10.59 -1.50 -4.94
N THR A 178 -11.31 -2.01 -3.97
CA THR A 178 -12.67 -2.54 -4.11
C THR A 178 -13.69 -1.66 -3.38
N PHE A 179 -14.98 -1.94 -3.59
CA PHE A 179 -16.10 -1.36 -2.85
C PHE A 179 -16.87 -2.40 -2.03
N ALA A 180 -16.45 -3.65 -2.10
CA ALA A 180 -17.10 -4.76 -1.45
C ALA A 180 -16.97 -4.62 0.09
N LEU A 181 -18.11 -4.50 0.78
CA LEU A 181 -18.14 -4.40 2.24
C LEU A 181 -17.44 -5.57 2.94
N GLN A 182 -17.46 -6.75 2.34
CA GLN A 182 -16.82 -7.95 2.86
C GLN A 182 -15.30 -7.81 2.92
N GLU A 183 -14.72 -7.10 1.94
CA GLU A 183 -13.28 -6.89 1.80
C GLU A 183 -12.78 -5.64 2.55
N ASP A 184 -13.63 -4.65 2.75
CA ASP A 184 -13.29 -3.41 3.43
C ASP A 184 -13.66 -3.46 4.93
N GLU A 185 -14.83 -2.95 5.30
CA GLU A 185 -15.27 -2.88 6.69
C GLU A 185 -15.37 -4.26 7.32
N GLY A 186 -15.77 -5.27 6.53
CA GLY A 186 -15.87 -6.65 6.99
C GLY A 186 -14.52 -7.23 7.39
N SER A 187 -13.46 -7.01 6.59
CA SER A 187 -12.10 -7.48 6.91
C SER A 187 -11.58 -6.79 8.18
N VAL A 188 -11.80 -5.47 8.30
CA VAL A 188 -11.41 -4.73 9.51
C VAL A 188 -12.18 -5.19 10.74
N ALA A 189 -13.49 -5.41 10.63
CA ALA A 189 -14.30 -5.87 11.75
C ALA A 189 -13.85 -7.27 12.22
N ARG A 190 -13.62 -8.20 11.29
CA ARG A 190 -13.09 -9.53 11.62
C ARG A 190 -11.70 -9.48 12.22
N PHE A 191 -10.83 -8.59 11.71
CA PHE A 191 -9.49 -8.36 12.26
C PHE A 191 -9.56 -7.89 13.71
N LEU A 192 -10.34 -6.87 14.03
CA LEU A 192 -10.47 -6.34 15.40
C LEU A 192 -11.08 -7.35 16.39
N LEU A 193 -11.91 -8.28 15.91
CA LEU A 193 -12.41 -9.37 16.75
C LEU A 193 -11.32 -10.39 17.08
N ARG A 194 -10.37 -10.65 16.17
CA ARG A 194 -9.23 -11.56 16.39
C ARG A 194 -8.10 -10.90 17.16
N HIS A 195 -7.95 -9.58 17.01
CA HIS A 195 -6.86 -8.77 17.58
C HIS A 195 -7.42 -7.62 18.43
N PRO A 196 -7.97 -7.90 19.61
CA PRO A 196 -8.58 -6.90 20.49
C PRO A 196 -7.57 -5.86 21.05
N GLU A 197 -6.27 -6.10 20.91
CA GLU A 197 -5.20 -5.17 21.23
C GLU A 197 -5.07 -4.02 20.22
N PHE A 198 -5.71 -4.12 19.05
CA PHE A 198 -5.73 -3.07 18.03
C PHE A 198 -6.97 -2.20 18.14
N SER A 199 -6.83 -0.95 17.76
CA SER A 199 -7.95 0.00 17.68
C SER A 199 -7.90 0.79 16.37
N ILE A 200 -9.06 1.24 15.90
CA ILE A 200 -9.13 2.14 14.76
C ILE A 200 -8.71 3.53 15.20
N LYS A 201 -7.72 4.10 14.54
CA LYS A 201 -7.36 5.50 14.71
C LYS A 201 -8.25 6.36 13.84
N GLU A 202 -9.05 7.22 14.45
CA GLU A 202 -9.77 8.25 13.71
C GLU A 202 -8.76 9.20 13.05
N THR A 203 -8.81 9.25 11.73
CA THR A 203 -8.07 10.25 10.95
C THR A 203 -9.04 11.35 10.57
N LEU A 204 -8.61 12.60 10.69
CA LEU A 204 -9.39 13.74 10.17
C LEU A 204 -9.71 13.46 8.70
N SER A 205 -10.98 13.29 8.43
CA SER A 205 -11.50 12.86 7.15
C SER A 205 -11.10 13.87 6.06
N LEU A 206 -10.33 13.43 5.10
CA LEU A 206 -10.20 14.07 3.79
C LEU A 206 -11.44 13.72 2.93
N ILE A 207 -12.65 13.91 3.50
CA ILE A 207 -13.95 13.56 2.90
C ILE A 207 -14.24 14.32 1.59
N HIS A 208 -13.40 15.24 1.18
CA HIS A 208 -13.63 16.03 -0.01
C HIS A 208 -12.89 15.57 -1.27
N ILE A 209 -12.21 14.43 -1.21
CA ILE A 209 -11.70 13.78 -2.41
C ILE A 209 -12.77 12.77 -2.82
N SER A 210 -13.55 13.14 -3.82
CA SER A 210 -14.60 12.34 -4.44
C SER A 210 -14.05 11.15 -5.24
N GLU A 211 -13.30 10.27 -4.57
CA GLU A 211 -12.79 9.05 -5.17
C GLU A 211 -12.96 7.86 -4.21
N PRO A 212 -13.39 6.72 -4.76
CA PRO A 212 -13.88 5.59 -3.98
C PRO A 212 -12.76 4.67 -3.52
N THR A 213 -11.95 5.10 -2.60
CA THR A 213 -11.00 4.23 -1.91
C THR A 213 -11.27 4.30 -0.41
N ARG A 214 -11.74 3.20 0.14
CA ARG A 214 -11.93 3.07 1.59
C ARG A 214 -10.60 2.69 2.23
N ARG A 215 -10.30 3.27 3.39
CA ARG A 215 -9.02 3.13 4.08
C ARG A 215 -9.24 3.10 5.56
N VAL A 216 -8.52 2.22 6.23
CA VAL A 216 -8.56 2.09 7.68
C VAL A 216 -7.15 2.18 8.23
N VAL A 217 -6.97 3.00 9.25
CA VAL A 217 -5.75 3.07 10.05
C VAL A 217 -6.01 2.31 11.34
N ILE A 218 -5.17 1.35 11.63
CA ILE A 218 -5.23 0.50 12.80
C ILE A 218 -3.98 0.75 13.64
N SER A 219 -4.11 0.96 14.91
CA SER A 219 -3.00 1.16 15.85
C SER A 219 -3.20 0.40 17.13
#